data_5cd0f60d51b0b8ceaea2513d4294f867
#
_entry.id   5cd0f60d51b0b8ceaea2513d4294f867
#
_cell.length_a   1.000
_cell.length_b   1.000
_cell.length_c   1.000
_cell.angle_alpha   90.00
_cell.angle_beta   90.00
_cell.angle_gamma   90.00
#
_symmetry.space_group_name_H-M   'P 1'
#
loop_
_entity.id
_entity.type
_entity.pdbx_description
1 polymer ?
#
loop_
_entity_poly.entity_id
_entity_poly.type
_entity_poly.pdbx_seq_one_letter_code
_entity_poly.pdbx_strand_id
1 'polypeptide(L)'
;MARRRAVPLPSIDDLFTSQEERDSAAAGSVEPIPLGLIDPFPNHPFRVVDDDEMEALAESVAENGVLVPLTVVPGDGGRYTLVSGHRRKRAAELAGLAEVPCIVREMTEDEAVIAMVDSNLQRESILPSERAFAYSMRLEAMRRQGERTDLTCAQNAHKLKGRKSRDVLAEELGVSKDKVRRYIRLTHLVPGILDLVDEGRMRMLPAVEVSYLSRREQETLLDAMRENACTRPTRRP
;
A
#
# COMPACT_ATOMS: atom_id res chain seq x y z
N MET A 1 48.63 17.88 -22.38
CA MET A 1 47.51 18.82 -22.62
C MET A 1 46.19 18.05 -22.47
N ALA A 2 45.50 18.22 -21.33
CA ALA A 2 44.25 17.53 -21.03
C ALA A 2 43.09 18.29 -21.67
N ARG A 3 42.31 17.63 -22.56
CA ARG A 3 41.08 18.18 -23.14
C ARG A 3 39.99 18.25 -22.03
N ARG A 4 39.58 19.47 -21.69
CA ARG A 4 38.41 19.70 -20.88
C ARG A 4 37.18 19.19 -21.64
N ARG A 5 36.45 18.21 -21.07
CA ARG A 5 35.12 17.81 -21.53
C ARG A 5 34.17 18.98 -21.29
N ALA A 6 33.58 19.50 -22.35
CA ALA A 6 32.49 20.48 -22.26
C ALA A 6 31.27 19.80 -21.62
N VAL A 7 30.77 20.36 -20.54
CA VAL A 7 29.47 19.99 -19.95
C VAL A 7 28.40 20.54 -20.92
N PRO A 8 27.48 19.70 -21.45
CA PRO A 8 26.40 20.22 -22.27
C PRO A 8 25.52 21.17 -21.42
N LEU A 9 25.36 22.40 -21.90
CA LEU A 9 24.42 23.36 -21.31
C LEU A 9 23.02 22.85 -21.59
N PRO A 10 22.09 22.95 -20.60
CA PRO A 10 20.68 22.64 -20.82
C PRO A 10 20.13 23.52 -21.95
N SER A 11 19.19 22.98 -22.71
CA SER A 11 18.56 23.72 -23.81
C SER A 11 17.76 24.92 -23.27
N ILE A 12 17.61 25.95 -24.06
CA ILE A 12 16.86 27.15 -23.67
C ILE A 12 15.40 26.77 -23.32
N ASP A 13 14.82 25.76 -23.97
CA ASP A 13 13.48 25.24 -23.69
C ASP A 13 13.37 24.61 -22.29
N ASP A 14 14.44 24.00 -21.77
CA ASP A 14 14.47 23.45 -20.40
C ASP A 14 14.45 24.53 -19.29
N LEU A 15 14.80 25.78 -19.66
CA LEU A 15 14.82 26.91 -18.70
C LEU A 15 13.47 27.62 -18.60
N PHE A 16 12.57 27.44 -19.58
CA PHE A 16 11.27 28.09 -19.63
C PHE A 16 10.08 27.16 -19.32
N THR A 17 10.33 25.88 -19.07
CA THR A 17 9.29 24.97 -18.56
C THR A 17 8.87 25.43 -17.17
N SER A 18 7.62 25.87 -17.02
CA SER A 18 7.09 26.31 -15.74
C SER A 18 7.12 25.16 -14.71
N GLN A 19 7.16 25.50 -13.42
CA GLN A 19 7.08 24.51 -12.36
C GLN A 19 5.81 23.66 -12.50
N GLU A 20 4.70 24.29 -12.93
CA GLU A 20 3.42 23.65 -13.20
C GLU A 20 3.47 22.65 -14.37
N GLU A 21 4.23 22.94 -15.43
CA GLU A 21 4.44 22.01 -16.55
C GLU A 21 5.34 20.84 -16.18
N ARG A 22 6.33 21.06 -15.30
CA ARG A 22 7.16 19.95 -14.75
C ARG A 22 6.36 19.09 -13.79
N ASP A 23 5.51 19.70 -12.96
CA ASP A 23 4.64 19.00 -12.03
C ASP A 23 3.53 18.26 -12.79
N SER A 24 3.00 18.82 -13.90
CA SER A 24 2.03 18.14 -14.76
C SER A 24 2.64 17.01 -15.59
N ALA A 25 3.88 17.17 -16.07
CA ALA A 25 4.62 16.09 -16.73
C ALA A 25 5.00 14.95 -15.76
N ALA A 26 5.28 15.30 -14.49
CA ALA A 26 5.49 14.32 -13.42
C ALA A 26 4.18 13.70 -12.91
N ALA A 27 3.04 14.39 -13.11
CA ALA A 27 1.71 13.91 -12.70
C ALA A 27 1.14 12.81 -13.62
N GLY A 28 1.69 12.63 -14.82
CA GLY A 28 1.14 11.73 -15.85
C GLY A 28 -0.12 12.30 -16.50
N SER A 29 -0.36 11.98 -17.77
CA SER A 29 -1.60 12.32 -18.45
C SER A 29 -2.79 11.53 -17.88
N VAL A 30 -3.95 12.18 -17.76
CA VAL A 30 -5.19 11.48 -17.42
C VAL A 30 -5.75 10.86 -18.70
N GLU A 31 -5.86 9.53 -18.72
CA GLU A 31 -6.34 8.78 -19.87
C GLU A 31 -7.54 7.92 -19.47
N PRO A 32 -8.57 7.83 -20.33
CA PRO A 32 -9.65 6.88 -20.13
C PRO A 32 -9.14 5.46 -20.41
N ILE A 33 -9.23 4.58 -19.42
CA ILE A 33 -8.80 3.19 -19.54
C ILE A 33 -10.01 2.28 -19.32
N PRO A 34 -10.26 1.29 -20.20
CA PRO A 34 -11.30 0.30 -20.02
C PRO A 34 -11.11 -0.48 -18.69
N LEU A 35 -12.16 -0.59 -17.87
CA LEU A 35 -12.14 -1.29 -16.58
C LEU A 35 -11.60 -2.72 -16.68
N GLY A 36 -11.93 -3.43 -17.78
CA GLY A 36 -11.47 -4.78 -18.02
C GLY A 36 -9.96 -4.92 -18.24
N LEU A 37 -9.23 -3.83 -18.49
CA LEU A 37 -7.78 -3.83 -18.64
C LEU A 37 -7.05 -3.50 -17.34
N ILE A 38 -7.77 -3.15 -16.26
CA ILE A 38 -7.19 -2.76 -14.98
C ILE A 38 -7.24 -3.95 -14.01
N ASP A 39 -6.09 -4.54 -13.75
CA ASP A 39 -5.95 -5.63 -12.80
C ASP A 39 -5.78 -5.10 -11.35
N PRO A 40 -6.27 -5.84 -10.35
CA PRO A 40 -6.02 -5.49 -8.96
C PRO A 40 -4.54 -5.59 -8.61
N PHE A 41 -4.10 -4.83 -7.62
CA PHE A 41 -2.72 -4.92 -7.12
C PHE A 41 -2.47 -6.30 -6.50
N PRO A 42 -1.37 -7.00 -6.84
CA PRO A 42 -1.04 -8.30 -6.27
C PRO A 42 -0.94 -8.23 -4.73
N ASN A 43 -1.57 -9.17 -4.05
CA ASN A 43 -1.56 -9.27 -2.58
C ASN A 43 -2.00 -7.97 -1.87
N HIS A 44 -2.93 -7.22 -2.46
CA HIS A 44 -3.46 -5.99 -1.88
C HIS A 44 -3.99 -6.24 -0.45
N PRO A 45 -3.43 -5.60 0.60
CA PRO A 45 -3.76 -5.94 1.98
C PRO A 45 -5.09 -5.34 2.46
N PHE A 46 -5.59 -4.30 1.79
CA PHE A 46 -6.77 -3.56 2.21
C PHE A 46 -8.03 -4.13 1.55
N ARG A 47 -9.01 -4.48 2.34
CA ARG A 47 -10.27 -5.04 1.85
C ARG A 47 -11.12 -3.95 1.18
N VAL A 48 -11.74 -4.31 0.08
CA VAL A 48 -12.83 -3.53 -0.54
C VAL A 48 -14.11 -4.25 -0.19
N VAL A 49 -14.96 -3.60 0.58
CA VAL A 49 -16.23 -4.17 1.06
C VAL A 49 -17.35 -3.45 0.34
N ASP A 50 -18.36 -4.21 -0.09
CA ASP A 50 -19.60 -3.69 -0.65
C ASP A 50 -20.56 -3.43 0.52
N ASP A 51 -20.41 -2.24 1.13
CA ASP A 51 -21.20 -1.70 2.24
C ASP A 51 -22.05 -0.52 1.77
N ASP A 52 -22.89 0.04 2.65
CA ASP A 52 -23.77 1.19 2.34
C ASP A 52 -22.98 2.39 1.81
N GLU A 53 -21.71 2.59 2.28
CA GLU A 53 -20.83 3.63 1.77
C GLU A 53 -20.36 3.33 0.33
N MET A 54 -20.20 2.05 -0.03
CA MET A 54 -19.87 1.66 -1.39
C MET A 54 -21.07 1.85 -2.33
N GLU A 55 -22.28 1.56 -1.87
CA GLU A 55 -23.49 1.80 -2.65
C GLU A 55 -23.65 3.30 -2.93
N ALA A 56 -23.54 4.15 -1.90
CA ALA A 56 -23.59 5.61 -2.07
C ALA A 56 -22.47 6.13 -3.00
N LEU A 57 -21.27 5.55 -2.94
CA LEU A 57 -20.18 5.89 -3.85
C LEU A 57 -20.51 5.46 -5.28
N ALA A 58 -21.11 4.27 -5.48
CA ALA A 58 -21.50 3.78 -6.81
C ALA A 58 -22.61 4.65 -7.43
N GLU A 59 -23.61 5.09 -6.66
CA GLU A 59 -24.62 6.04 -7.10
C GLU A 59 -23.99 7.37 -7.56
N SER A 60 -23.09 7.93 -6.72
CA SER A 60 -22.37 9.16 -7.08
C SER A 60 -21.54 9.00 -8.36
N VAL A 61 -20.90 7.83 -8.53
CA VAL A 61 -20.10 7.52 -9.73
C VAL A 61 -21.00 7.33 -10.96
N ALA A 62 -22.20 6.77 -10.79
CA ALA A 62 -23.17 6.65 -11.90
C ALA A 62 -23.66 7.99 -12.40
N GLU A 63 -23.86 8.96 -11.50
CA GLU A 63 -24.34 10.31 -11.84
C GLU A 63 -23.23 11.22 -12.40
N ASN A 64 -22.05 11.20 -11.77
CA ASN A 64 -21.00 12.20 -12.01
C ASN A 64 -19.73 11.62 -12.66
N GLY A 65 -19.68 10.31 -12.86
CA GLY A 65 -18.45 9.63 -13.25
C GLY A 65 -17.42 9.59 -12.11
N VAL A 66 -16.22 9.11 -12.42
CA VAL A 66 -15.09 9.07 -11.48
C VAL A 66 -14.37 10.42 -11.53
N LEU A 67 -14.64 11.30 -10.57
CA LEU A 67 -14.07 12.66 -10.52
C LEU A 67 -12.57 12.68 -10.20
N VAL A 68 -12.10 11.80 -9.33
CA VAL A 68 -10.68 11.68 -8.99
C VAL A 68 -10.09 10.50 -9.73
N PRO A 69 -9.13 10.69 -10.65
CA PRO A 69 -8.55 9.60 -11.44
C PRO A 69 -7.95 8.49 -10.57
N LEU A 70 -7.97 7.27 -11.10
CA LEU A 70 -7.23 6.14 -10.52
C LEU A 70 -5.75 6.28 -10.85
N THR A 71 -4.88 5.69 -10.04
CA THR A 71 -3.45 5.59 -10.38
C THR A 71 -3.12 4.15 -10.76
N VAL A 72 -2.55 3.97 -11.94
CA VAL A 72 -2.18 2.68 -12.50
C VAL A 72 -0.74 2.66 -12.98
N VAL A 73 -0.14 1.47 -13.03
CA VAL A 73 1.17 1.23 -13.67
C VAL A 73 0.97 0.31 -14.88
N PRO A 74 1.75 0.47 -15.96
CA PRO A 74 1.71 -0.44 -17.08
C PRO A 74 2.08 -1.87 -16.64
N GLY A 75 1.32 -2.84 -17.11
CA GLY A 75 1.56 -4.28 -16.93
C GLY A 75 1.81 -4.97 -18.27
N ASP A 76 1.91 -6.28 -18.24
CA ASP A 76 2.14 -7.07 -19.44
C ASP A 76 0.93 -7.10 -20.35
N GLY A 77 1.19 -7.19 -21.68
CA GLY A 77 0.12 -7.38 -22.66
C GLY A 77 -0.86 -6.21 -22.82
N GLY A 78 -0.44 -4.98 -22.51
CA GLY A 78 -1.31 -3.79 -22.61
C GLY A 78 -2.35 -3.69 -21.49
N ARG A 79 -2.16 -4.40 -20.41
CA ARG A 79 -2.96 -4.30 -19.19
C ARG A 79 -2.31 -3.32 -18.22
N TYR A 80 -3.03 -2.97 -17.16
CA TYR A 80 -2.57 -2.05 -16.13
C TYR A 80 -2.79 -2.65 -14.75
N THR A 81 -1.89 -2.37 -13.82
CA THR A 81 -2.03 -2.74 -12.41
C THR A 81 -2.48 -1.52 -11.60
N LEU A 82 -3.56 -1.67 -10.84
CA LEU A 82 -4.13 -0.60 -10.03
C LEU A 82 -3.30 -0.35 -8.77
N VAL A 83 -2.70 0.82 -8.65
CA VAL A 83 -1.93 1.23 -7.47
C VAL A 83 -2.80 1.94 -6.44
N SER A 84 -3.70 2.84 -6.88
CA SER A 84 -4.59 3.58 -5.99
C SER A 84 -5.97 3.78 -6.62
N GLY A 85 -7.02 3.75 -5.78
CA GLY A 85 -8.39 3.95 -6.19
C GLY A 85 -9.25 2.67 -6.24
N HIS A 86 -8.91 1.63 -5.47
CA HIS A 86 -9.63 0.34 -5.45
C HIS A 86 -11.13 0.48 -5.18
N ARG A 87 -11.55 1.34 -4.22
CA ARG A 87 -12.97 1.60 -3.97
C ARG A 87 -13.64 2.31 -5.16
N ARG A 88 -12.96 3.25 -5.82
CA ARG A 88 -13.48 3.95 -7.00
C ARG A 88 -13.61 3.00 -8.21
N LYS A 89 -12.64 2.09 -8.40
CA LYS A 89 -12.74 1.04 -9.42
C LYS A 89 -13.97 0.16 -9.15
N ARG A 90 -14.14 -0.30 -7.91
CA ARG A 90 -15.29 -1.13 -7.53
C ARG A 90 -16.62 -0.41 -7.73
N ALA A 91 -16.71 0.86 -7.31
CA ALA A 91 -17.88 1.68 -7.53
C ALA A 91 -18.20 1.88 -9.02
N ALA A 92 -17.19 2.08 -9.87
CA ALA A 92 -17.35 2.18 -11.31
C ALA A 92 -17.84 0.86 -11.95
N GLU A 93 -17.37 -0.29 -11.44
CA GLU A 93 -17.89 -1.62 -11.83
C GLU A 93 -19.37 -1.77 -11.48
N LEU A 94 -19.77 -1.39 -10.26
CA LEU A 94 -21.16 -1.43 -9.80
C LEU A 94 -22.06 -0.45 -10.57
N ALA A 95 -21.53 0.72 -10.92
CA ALA A 95 -22.21 1.72 -11.75
C ALA A 95 -22.28 1.33 -13.25
N GLY A 96 -21.61 0.24 -13.66
CA GLY A 96 -21.63 -0.26 -15.04
C GLY A 96 -20.84 0.61 -16.02
N LEU A 97 -19.84 1.37 -15.58
CA LEU A 97 -19.00 2.16 -16.46
C LEU A 97 -18.09 1.25 -17.30
N ALA A 98 -17.89 1.58 -18.58
CA ALA A 98 -17.00 0.85 -19.47
C ALA A 98 -15.52 1.20 -19.24
N GLU A 99 -15.25 2.49 -18.92
CA GLU A 99 -13.91 3.05 -18.77
C GLU A 99 -13.88 4.04 -17.60
N VAL A 100 -12.69 4.29 -17.07
CA VAL A 100 -12.46 5.23 -15.97
C VAL A 100 -11.22 6.09 -16.23
N PRO A 101 -11.20 7.36 -15.75
CA PRO A 101 -10.02 8.20 -15.86
C PRO A 101 -8.90 7.66 -14.99
N CYS A 102 -7.73 7.46 -15.59
CA CYS A 102 -6.55 6.93 -14.92
C CYS A 102 -5.34 7.82 -15.17
N ILE A 103 -4.48 7.95 -14.17
CA ILE A 103 -3.13 8.47 -14.30
C ILE A 103 -2.19 7.28 -14.44
N VAL A 104 -1.57 7.17 -15.62
CA VAL A 104 -0.56 6.13 -15.88
C VAL A 104 0.79 6.62 -15.36
N ARG A 105 1.42 5.86 -14.47
CA ARG A 105 2.74 6.17 -13.94
C ARG A 105 3.69 5.01 -14.19
N GLU A 106 4.89 5.32 -14.68
CA GLU A 106 5.98 4.36 -14.71
C GLU A 106 6.62 4.29 -13.33
N MET A 107 6.51 3.13 -12.69
CA MET A 107 7.06 2.84 -11.37
C MET A 107 7.66 1.45 -11.38
N THR A 108 8.72 1.26 -10.61
CA THR A 108 9.18 -0.09 -10.27
C THR A 108 8.16 -0.78 -9.37
N GLU A 109 8.20 -2.11 -9.30
CA GLU A 109 7.33 -2.90 -8.41
C GLU A 109 7.39 -2.40 -6.94
N ASP A 110 8.59 -2.11 -6.44
CA ASP A 110 8.79 -1.64 -5.07
C ASP A 110 8.22 -0.23 -4.84
N GLU A 111 8.35 0.67 -5.82
CA GLU A 111 7.74 2.02 -5.77
C GLU A 111 6.22 1.93 -5.79
N ALA A 112 5.67 1.05 -6.62
CA ALA A 112 4.22 0.81 -6.68
C ALA A 112 3.67 0.24 -5.37
N VAL A 113 4.39 -0.69 -4.71
CA VAL A 113 4.03 -1.19 -3.37
C VAL A 113 4.02 -0.06 -2.36
N ILE A 114 5.05 0.78 -2.32
CA ILE A 114 5.13 1.90 -1.37
C ILE A 114 3.98 2.90 -1.62
N ALA A 115 3.75 3.28 -2.87
CA ALA A 115 2.67 4.21 -3.23
C ALA A 115 1.27 3.66 -2.87
N MET A 116 1.03 2.36 -3.12
CA MET A 116 -0.20 1.68 -2.76
C MET A 116 -0.41 1.69 -1.24
N VAL A 117 0.61 1.34 -0.46
CA VAL A 117 0.53 1.33 1.01
C VAL A 117 0.29 2.74 1.54
N ASP A 118 1.03 3.74 1.08
CA ASP A 118 0.94 5.13 1.56
C ASP A 118 -0.44 5.73 1.28
N SER A 119 -1.01 5.49 0.11
CA SER A 119 -2.35 5.97 -0.25
C SER A 119 -3.47 5.40 0.65
N ASN A 120 -3.25 4.24 1.26
CA ASN A 120 -4.23 3.58 2.11
C ASN A 120 -3.98 3.77 3.61
N LEU A 121 -2.73 3.99 4.05
CA LEU A 121 -2.43 4.21 5.48
C LEU A 121 -2.99 5.52 6.04
N GLN A 122 -3.42 6.44 5.18
CA GLN A 122 -4.07 7.71 5.58
C GLN A 122 -5.57 7.55 5.89
N ARG A 123 -6.16 6.36 5.67
CA ARG A 123 -7.57 6.10 5.97
C ARG A 123 -7.80 6.10 7.49
N GLU A 124 -8.93 6.63 7.92
CA GLU A 124 -9.29 6.73 9.35
C GLU A 124 -9.47 5.36 9.99
N SER A 125 -10.10 4.41 9.29
CA SER A 125 -10.34 3.06 9.79
C SER A 125 -9.57 2.03 8.97
N ILE A 126 -8.51 1.46 9.55
CA ILE A 126 -7.72 0.38 8.97
C ILE A 126 -7.69 -0.76 9.98
N LEU A 127 -8.06 -1.96 9.55
CA LEU A 127 -8.02 -3.15 10.39
C LEU A 127 -6.58 -3.46 10.86
N PRO A 128 -6.40 -4.04 12.04
CA PRO A 128 -5.10 -4.47 12.53
C PRO A 128 -4.36 -5.40 11.56
N SER A 129 -5.08 -6.33 10.92
CA SER A 129 -4.52 -7.22 9.89
C SER A 129 -4.03 -6.46 8.67
N GLU A 130 -4.85 -5.56 8.12
CA GLU A 130 -4.50 -4.73 6.96
C GLU A 130 -3.24 -3.91 7.23
N ARG A 131 -3.18 -3.27 8.41
CA ARG A 131 -2.00 -2.51 8.84
C ARG A 131 -0.77 -3.39 9.01
N ALA A 132 -0.94 -4.63 9.48
CA ALA A 132 0.15 -5.58 9.65
C ALA A 132 0.77 -5.97 8.30
N PHE A 133 -0.05 -6.36 7.33
CA PHE A 133 0.40 -6.71 5.99
C PHE A 133 0.97 -5.50 5.25
N ALA A 134 0.34 -4.32 5.35
CA ALA A 134 0.82 -3.08 4.76
C ALA A 134 2.23 -2.72 5.26
N TYR A 135 2.48 -2.78 6.57
CA TYR A 135 3.81 -2.52 7.13
C TYR A 135 4.84 -3.57 6.70
N SER A 136 4.44 -4.84 6.59
CA SER A 136 5.32 -5.91 6.12
C SER A 136 5.73 -5.69 4.66
N MET A 137 4.76 -5.44 3.78
CA MET A 137 4.99 -5.19 2.35
C MET A 137 5.88 -3.96 2.12
N ARG A 138 5.58 -2.85 2.80
CA ARG A 138 6.38 -1.62 2.69
C ARG A 138 7.81 -1.83 3.16
N LEU A 139 7.99 -2.50 4.30
CA LEU A 139 9.33 -2.80 4.83
C LEU A 139 10.14 -3.67 3.86
N GLU A 140 9.50 -4.64 3.22
CA GLU A 140 10.15 -5.51 2.24
C GLU A 140 10.54 -4.74 0.98
N ALA A 141 9.65 -3.91 0.43
CA ALA A 141 9.94 -3.04 -0.70
C ALA A 141 11.11 -2.09 -0.40
N MET A 142 11.10 -1.43 0.77
CA MET A 142 12.22 -0.57 1.20
C MET A 142 13.56 -1.30 1.30
N ARG A 143 13.56 -2.57 1.72
CA ARG A 143 14.78 -3.39 1.78
C ARG A 143 15.31 -3.69 0.39
N ARG A 144 14.45 -4.12 -0.54
CA ARG A 144 14.83 -4.39 -1.94
C ARG A 144 15.37 -3.14 -2.64
N GLN A 145 14.76 -1.98 -2.41
CA GLN A 145 15.29 -0.70 -2.92
C GLN A 145 16.66 -0.35 -2.31
N GLY A 146 16.85 -0.55 -1.01
CA GLY A 146 18.14 -0.31 -0.34
C GLY A 146 19.26 -1.18 -0.89
N GLU A 147 19.00 -2.46 -1.13
CA GLU A 147 19.95 -3.39 -1.74
C GLU A 147 20.33 -2.98 -3.19
N ARG A 148 19.36 -2.51 -3.99
CA ARG A 148 19.62 -2.01 -5.35
C ARG A 148 20.44 -0.72 -5.35
N THR A 149 20.18 0.20 -4.43
CA THR A 149 20.90 1.47 -4.30
C THR A 149 22.35 1.25 -3.90
N ASP A 150 22.64 0.27 -3.04
CA ASP A 150 24.01 -0.09 -2.65
C ASP A 150 24.83 -0.63 -3.85
N LEU A 151 24.18 -1.22 -4.86
CA LEU A 151 24.82 -1.72 -6.07
C LEU A 151 25.08 -0.64 -7.12
N THR A 152 24.32 0.46 -7.12
CA THR A 152 24.34 1.46 -8.21
C THR A 152 24.96 2.81 -7.87
N CYS A 153 25.04 3.23 -6.60
CA CYS A 153 25.45 4.58 -6.20
C CYS A 153 26.38 4.60 -4.97
N ALA A 154 27.70 4.54 -5.21
CA ALA A 154 28.71 4.73 -4.17
C ALA A 154 28.75 6.15 -3.57
N GLN A 155 28.11 7.15 -4.19
CA GLN A 155 28.23 8.56 -3.78
C GLN A 155 27.15 9.06 -2.82
N ASN A 156 25.98 8.45 -2.75
CA ASN A 156 24.88 8.86 -1.85
C ASN A 156 24.64 7.90 -0.65
N ALA A 157 25.38 6.83 -0.56
CA ALA A 157 25.25 5.76 0.45
C ALA A 157 25.61 6.21 1.88
N HIS A 158 26.19 7.40 2.08
CA HIS A 158 26.68 7.84 3.40
C HIS A 158 25.59 8.24 4.39
N LYS A 159 24.36 8.56 3.96
CA LYS A 159 23.28 9.00 4.89
C LYS A 159 22.42 7.85 5.45
N LEU A 160 22.40 6.69 4.82
CA LEU A 160 21.57 5.54 5.24
C LEU A 160 22.37 4.36 5.82
N LYS A 161 23.72 4.40 5.74
CA LYS A 161 24.57 3.35 6.33
C LYS A 161 24.35 3.25 7.82
N GLY A 162 23.72 2.13 8.25
CA GLY A 162 23.55 1.77 9.66
C GLY A 162 22.13 1.93 10.22
N ARG A 163 21.19 2.57 9.53
CA ARG A 163 19.78 2.62 9.97
C ARG A 163 19.02 1.41 9.42
N LYS A 164 18.37 0.68 10.33
CA LYS A 164 17.52 -0.45 9.91
C LYS A 164 16.29 0.11 9.18
N SER A 165 15.92 -0.47 8.03
CA SER A 165 14.73 -0.06 7.25
C SER A 165 13.46 0.06 8.11
N ARG A 166 13.32 -0.74 9.17
CA ARG A 166 12.23 -0.64 10.13
C ARG A 166 12.23 0.67 10.93
N ASP A 167 13.41 1.19 11.25
CA ASP A 167 13.55 2.43 12.02
C ASP A 167 13.17 3.63 11.16
N VAL A 168 13.52 3.57 9.87
CA VAL A 168 13.12 4.56 8.86
C VAL A 168 11.61 4.52 8.67
N LEU A 169 11.04 3.33 8.49
CA LEU A 169 9.60 3.14 8.36
C LEU A 169 8.83 3.70 9.57
N ALA A 170 9.30 3.44 10.79
CA ALA A 170 8.66 3.93 12.01
C ALA A 170 8.67 5.47 12.08
N GLU A 171 9.77 6.10 11.67
CA GLU A 171 9.91 7.55 11.62
C GLU A 171 8.99 8.19 10.57
N GLU A 172 8.95 7.64 9.35
CA GLU A 172 8.08 8.12 8.26
C GLU A 172 6.59 8.01 8.62
N LEU A 173 6.21 6.96 9.34
CA LEU A 173 4.83 6.76 9.79
C LEU A 173 4.49 7.49 11.09
N GLY A 174 5.44 8.16 11.73
CA GLY A 174 5.23 8.84 13.01
C GLY A 174 4.84 7.90 14.15
N VAL A 175 5.29 6.62 14.11
CA VAL A 175 4.95 5.62 15.12
C VAL A 175 6.20 5.03 15.78
N SER A 176 6.06 4.41 16.95
CA SER A 176 7.20 3.77 17.61
C SER A 176 7.65 2.50 16.85
N LYS A 177 8.97 2.21 16.90
CA LYS A 177 9.57 1.00 16.32
C LYS A 177 8.93 -0.28 16.86
N ASP A 178 8.55 -0.28 18.14
CA ASP A 178 7.87 -1.41 18.76
C ASP A 178 6.45 -1.59 18.22
N LYS A 179 5.75 -0.50 17.91
CA LYS A 179 4.44 -0.57 17.28
C LYS A 179 4.53 -1.22 15.90
N VAL A 180 5.48 -0.79 15.05
CA VAL A 180 5.74 -1.41 13.75
C VAL A 180 6.07 -2.90 13.90
N ARG A 181 6.96 -3.25 14.84
CA ARG A 181 7.33 -4.65 15.10
C ARG A 181 6.13 -5.51 15.49
N ARG A 182 5.28 -5.01 16.39
CA ARG A 182 4.07 -5.72 16.84
C ARG A 182 3.09 -5.96 15.70
N TYR A 183 2.82 -4.94 14.86
CA TYR A 183 1.96 -5.12 13.70
C TYR A 183 2.52 -6.16 12.72
N ILE A 184 3.79 -6.03 12.32
CA ILE A 184 4.42 -7.01 11.42
C ILE A 184 4.36 -8.42 12.03
N ARG A 185 4.47 -8.56 13.36
CA ARG A 185 4.38 -9.85 14.02
C ARG A 185 3.02 -10.52 13.83
N LEU A 186 1.92 -9.76 13.68
CA LEU A 186 0.59 -10.31 13.43
C LEU A 186 0.48 -11.07 12.12
N THR A 187 1.33 -10.78 11.12
CA THR A 187 1.32 -11.52 9.85
C THR A 187 1.68 -13.00 9.98
N HIS A 188 2.21 -13.42 11.14
CA HIS A 188 2.50 -14.81 11.46
C HIS A 188 1.34 -15.56 12.12
N LEU A 189 0.21 -14.89 12.34
CA LEU A 189 -0.99 -15.53 12.91
C LEU A 189 -1.74 -16.32 11.84
N VAL A 190 -2.40 -17.40 12.26
CA VAL A 190 -3.37 -18.08 11.40
C VAL A 190 -4.59 -17.19 11.18
N PRO A 191 -5.26 -17.27 10.01
CA PRO A 191 -6.34 -16.36 9.66
C PRO A 191 -7.43 -16.23 10.74
N GLY A 192 -7.88 -17.35 11.32
CA GLY A 192 -8.95 -17.29 12.32
C GLY A 192 -8.56 -16.57 13.63
N ILE A 193 -7.28 -16.54 14.01
CA ILE A 193 -6.82 -15.73 15.16
C ILE A 193 -6.68 -14.26 14.74
N LEU A 194 -6.25 -14.01 13.53
CA LEU A 194 -6.15 -12.65 12.98
C LEU A 194 -7.52 -11.98 12.88
N ASP A 195 -8.55 -12.74 12.47
CA ASP A 195 -9.94 -12.27 12.45
C ASP A 195 -10.42 -11.86 13.86
N LEU A 196 -10.06 -12.63 14.91
CA LEU A 196 -10.38 -12.25 16.30
C LEU A 196 -9.73 -10.93 16.73
N VAL A 197 -8.56 -10.61 16.17
CA VAL A 197 -7.89 -9.31 16.42
C VAL A 197 -8.62 -8.19 15.70
N ASP A 198 -9.03 -8.41 14.46
CA ASP A 198 -9.78 -7.43 13.64
C ASP A 198 -11.15 -7.14 14.24
N GLU A 199 -11.84 -8.16 14.79
CA GLU A 199 -13.10 -8.03 15.50
C GLU A 199 -12.96 -7.40 16.91
N GLY A 200 -11.74 -7.12 17.36
CA GLY A 200 -11.46 -6.59 18.71
C GLY A 200 -11.67 -7.61 19.84
N ARG A 201 -11.92 -8.87 19.52
CA ARG A 201 -12.10 -9.97 20.48
C ARG A 201 -10.79 -10.43 21.10
N MET A 202 -9.68 -10.26 20.37
CA MET A 202 -8.33 -10.48 20.87
C MET A 202 -7.54 -9.17 20.84
N ARG A 203 -6.90 -8.81 21.96
CA ARG A 203 -6.06 -7.61 22.05
C ARG A 203 -4.70 -7.84 21.38
N MET A 204 -4.06 -6.74 20.93
CA MET A 204 -2.77 -6.74 20.26
C MET A 204 -1.67 -7.51 21.00
N LEU A 205 -1.51 -7.31 22.32
CA LEU A 205 -0.42 -7.95 23.08
C LEU A 205 -0.56 -9.48 23.13
N PRO A 206 -1.70 -10.06 23.57
CA PRO A 206 -1.92 -11.50 23.47
C PRO A 206 -1.73 -12.05 22.05
N ALA A 207 -2.20 -11.35 21.03
CA ALA A 207 -2.04 -11.77 19.64
C ALA A 207 -0.57 -11.86 19.22
N VAL A 208 0.26 -10.91 19.66
CA VAL A 208 1.71 -10.93 19.43
C VAL A 208 2.35 -12.14 20.13
N GLU A 209 1.97 -12.45 21.37
CA GLU A 209 2.48 -13.65 22.08
C GLU A 209 2.09 -14.93 21.36
N VAL A 210 0.82 -15.06 20.94
CA VAL A 210 0.34 -16.21 20.17
C VAL A 210 1.10 -16.37 18.85
N SER A 211 1.51 -15.28 18.22
CA SER A 211 2.26 -15.34 16.96
C SER A 211 3.65 -16.00 17.06
N TYR A 212 4.16 -16.26 18.27
CA TYR A 212 5.40 -17.01 18.49
C TYR A 212 5.19 -18.53 18.53
N LEU A 213 3.94 -18.98 18.65
CA LEU A 213 3.59 -20.39 18.57
C LEU A 213 3.72 -20.90 17.13
N SER A 214 3.96 -22.19 16.97
CA SER A 214 3.89 -22.84 15.67
C SER A 214 2.47 -22.79 15.11
N ARG A 215 2.33 -22.92 13.79
CA ARG A 215 1.02 -22.91 13.14
C ARG A 215 0.04 -23.93 13.73
N ARG A 216 0.53 -25.14 14.02
CA ARG A 216 -0.27 -26.22 14.62
C ARG A 216 -0.76 -25.86 16.02
N GLU A 217 0.08 -25.24 16.84
CA GLU A 217 -0.29 -24.79 18.20
C GLU A 217 -1.31 -23.67 18.14
N GLN A 218 -1.17 -22.74 17.19
CA GLN A 218 -2.15 -21.68 16.97
C GLN A 218 -3.53 -22.25 16.54
N GLU A 219 -3.54 -23.23 15.64
CA GLU A 219 -4.77 -23.92 15.21
C GLU A 219 -5.41 -24.64 16.39
N THR A 220 -4.66 -25.37 17.20
CA THR A 220 -5.15 -26.04 18.42
C THR A 220 -5.72 -25.03 19.42
N LEU A 221 -5.05 -23.90 19.61
CA LEU A 221 -5.53 -22.83 20.49
C LEU A 221 -6.85 -22.25 19.96
N LEU A 222 -6.96 -22.02 18.66
CA LEU A 222 -8.17 -21.50 18.03
C LEU A 222 -9.36 -22.44 18.23
N ASP A 223 -9.15 -23.74 18.05
CA ASP A 223 -10.17 -24.77 18.27
C ASP A 223 -10.62 -24.81 19.74
N ALA A 224 -9.69 -24.81 20.69
CA ALA A 224 -9.99 -24.72 22.11
C ALA A 224 -10.75 -23.44 22.49
N MET A 225 -10.44 -22.31 21.84
CA MET A 225 -11.18 -21.05 22.05
C MET A 225 -12.61 -21.12 21.52
N ARG A 226 -12.82 -21.82 20.39
CA ARG A 226 -14.15 -22.03 19.80
C ARG A 226 -15.02 -22.93 20.66
N GLU A 227 -14.45 -24.02 21.17
CA GLU A 227 -15.16 -25.00 22.00
C GLU A 227 -15.56 -24.42 23.37
N ASN A 228 -14.70 -23.62 23.98
CA ASN A 228 -14.91 -23.10 25.34
C ASN A 228 -15.58 -21.73 25.38
N ALA A 229 -15.93 -21.13 24.22
CA ALA A 229 -16.46 -19.76 24.10
C ALA A 229 -15.65 -18.73 24.95
N CYS A 230 -14.37 -18.99 25.19
CA CYS A 230 -13.45 -18.19 26.04
C CYS A 230 -13.11 -16.84 25.37
N THR A 231 -14.13 -16.08 25.00
CA THR A 231 -13.98 -14.68 24.66
C THR A 231 -14.35 -13.88 25.89
N ARG A 232 -13.35 -13.28 26.57
CA ARG A 232 -13.63 -12.32 27.63
C ARG A 232 -14.53 -11.22 27.06
N PRO A 233 -15.71 -10.96 27.67
CA PRO A 233 -16.53 -9.83 27.27
C PRO A 233 -15.68 -8.56 27.42
N THR A 234 -15.58 -7.79 26.36
CA THR A 234 -15.03 -6.44 26.41
C THR A 234 -15.88 -5.65 27.40
N ARG A 235 -15.32 -5.21 28.53
CA ARG A 235 -15.97 -4.20 29.34
C ARG A 235 -16.21 -2.99 28.44
N ARG A 236 -17.45 -2.72 28.11
CA ARG A 236 -17.85 -1.44 27.55
C ARG A 236 -17.56 -0.34 28.59
N PRO A 237 -17.11 0.84 28.16
CA PRO A 237 -16.94 2.00 29.03
C PRO A 237 -18.24 2.43 29.67
#